data_760e54426fb3ff591575b5f7441391d9
#
_entry.id   760e54426fb3ff591575b5f7441391d9
#
_cell.length_a   1.000
_cell.length_b   1.000
_cell.length_c   1.000
_cell.angle_alpha   90.00
_cell.angle_beta   90.00
_cell.angle_gamma   90.00
#
_symmetry.space_group_name_H-M   'P 1'
#
loop_
_entity.id
_entity.type
_entity.pdbx_description
1 polymer ?
#
loop_
_entity_poly.entity_id
_entity_poly.type
_entity_poly.pdbx_seq_one_letter_code
_entity_poly.pdbx_strand_id
1 'polypeptide(L)'
;MTKFILVLWMCSIVHNNCPSSTISGYSFNNHYDCVNAGYAIAQKTFRALDELEEYDRAFVEQNKIVVKFECRPIEIIVPPKKPKTPA
;
A
#
# COMPACT_ATOMS: atom_id res chain seq x y z
N MET A 1 -3.80 20.66 2.72
CA MET A 1 -3.57 19.96 1.45
C MET A 1 -3.75 18.46 1.64
N THR A 2 -4.50 17.85 0.76
CA THR A 2 -4.77 16.41 0.88
C THR A 2 -3.83 15.62 0.01
N LYS A 3 -3.24 14.61 0.59
CA LYS A 3 -2.42 13.67 -0.13
C LYS A 3 -3.04 12.29 0.00
N PHE A 4 -2.65 11.41 -0.90
CA PHE A 4 -3.14 10.02 -0.86
C PHE A 4 -1.95 9.12 -0.64
N ILE A 5 -2.03 8.25 0.35
CA ILE A 5 -0.98 7.28 0.59
C ILE A 5 -1.44 5.93 0.12
N LEU A 6 -0.50 5.13 -0.35
CA LEU A 6 -0.80 3.81 -0.86
C LEU A 6 -0.47 2.78 0.20
N VAL A 7 -1.48 2.02 0.57
CA VAL A 7 -1.32 0.94 1.55
C VAL A 7 -1.55 -0.37 0.83
N LEU A 8 -0.68 -1.32 1.05
CA LEU A 8 -0.77 -2.63 0.43
C LEU A 8 -1.05 -3.69 1.48
N TRP A 9 -1.88 -4.66 1.15
CA TRP A 9 -2.17 -5.77 2.03
C TRP A 9 -1.93 -7.07 1.28
N MET A 10 -1.41 -8.05 1.99
CA MET A 10 -1.30 -9.39 1.48
C MET A 10 -2.40 -10.19 2.16
N CYS A 11 -3.32 -10.72 1.41
CA CYS A 11 -4.52 -11.34 1.94
C CYS A 11 -4.66 -12.76 1.47
N SER A 12 -5.23 -13.60 2.34
CA SER A 12 -5.58 -14.97 1.98
C SER A 12 -7.08 -15.05 1.84
N ILE A 13 -7.55 -15.40 0.67
CA ILE A 13 -8.98 -15.53 0.43
C ILE A 13 -9.52 -16.75 1.15
N VAL A 14 -8.74 -17.82 1.20
CA VAL A 14 -9.15 -19.04 1.86
C VAL A 14 -9.41 -18.81 3.33
N HIS A 15 -8.52 -18.07 3.99
CA HIS A 15 -8.66 -17.81 5.42
C HIS A 15 -9.40 -16.51 5.71
N ASN A 16 -9.73 -15.78 4.66
CA ASN A 16 -10.48 -14.55 4.76
C ASN A 16 -9.84 -13.55 5.70
N ASN A 17 -8.54 -13.42 5.63
CA ASN A 17 -7.83 -12.44 6.45
C ASN A 17 -6.64 -11.88 5.70
N CYS A 18 -6.13 -10.78 6.20
CA CYS A 18 -4.98 -10.09 5.62
C CYS A 18 -3.92 -9.94 6.70
N PRO A 19 -3.08 -10.95 6.86
CA PRO A 19 -2.13 -10.95 7.97
C PRO A 19 -1.02 -9.92 7.86
N SER A 20 -0.78 -9.39 6.66
CA SER A 20 0.29 -8.44 6.46
C SER A 20 -0.21 -7.19 5.81
N SER A 21 0.27 -6.06 6.27
CA SER A 21 -0.01 -4.80 5.59
C SER A 21 1.24 -3.96 5.62
N THR A 22 1.38 -3.08 4.65
CA THR A 22 2.53 -2.21 4.61
C THR A 22 2.14 -0.91 3.93
N ILE A 23 2.73 0.17 4.38
CA ILE A 23 2.56 1.46 3.75
C ILE A 23 3.71 1.59 2.78
N SER A 24 3.41 1.88 1.52
CA SER A 24 4.41 1.83 0.48
C SER A 24 5.48 2.92 0.60
N GLY A 25 5.19 3.96 1.31
CA GLY A 25 6.12 5.08 1.39
C GLY A 25 5.92 6.10 0.28
N TYR A 26 5.02 5.83 -0.65
CA TYR A 26 4.73 6.76 -1.72
C TYR A 26 3.49 7.58 -1.37
N SER A 27 3.50 8.84 -1.76
CA SER A 27 2.32 9.67 -1.63
C SER A 27 2.02 10.32 -2.97
N PHE A 28 0.76 10.63 -3.19
CA PHE A 28 0.29 11.12 -4.47
C PHE A 28 -0.60 12.33 -4.25
N ASN A 29 -0.64 13.20 -5.22
CA ASN A 29 -1.41 14.43 -5.10
C ASN A 29 -2.89 14.22 -5.39
N ASN A 30 -3.23 13.14 -6.06
CA ASN A 30 -4.62 12.88 -6.37
C ASN A 30 -4.89 11.38 -6.36
N HIS A 31 -6.17 11.07 -6.31
CA HIS A 31 -6.62 9.68 -6.21
C HIS A 31 -6.26 8.88 -7.46
N TYR A 32 -6.40 9.49 -8.61
CA TYR A 32 -6.15 8.80 -9.88
C TYR A 32 -4.72 8.28 -9.96
N ASP A 33 -3.75 9.13 -9.63
CA ASP A 33 -2.35 8.73 -9.69
C ASP A 33 -2.06 7.64 -8.66
N CYS A 34 -2.68 7.73 -7.48
CA CYS A 34 -2.50 6.73 -6.45
C CYS A 34 -3.02 5.38 -6.91
N VAL A 35 -4.19 5.36 -7.52
CA VAL A 35 -4.79 4.11 -7.98
C VAL A 35 -3.97 3.48 -9.10
N ASN A 36 -3.49 4.29 -10.04
CA ASN A 36 -2.65 3.76 -11.11
C ASN A 36 -1.38 3.15 -10.55
N ALA A 37 -0.75 3.84 -9.61
CA ALA A 37 0.44 3.31 -8.98
C ALA A 37 0.12 2.05 -8.18
N GLY A 38 -1.05 2.03 -7.55
CA GLY A 38 -1.48 0.89 -6.76
C GLY A 38 -1.57 -0.38 -7.59
N TYR A 39 -2.18 -0.29 -8.76
CA TYR A 39 -2.28 -1.45 -9.64
C TYR A 39 -0.89 -1.91 -10.09
N ALA A 40 -0.03 -0.97 -10.45
CA ALA A 40 1.31 -1.32 -10.92
C ALA A 40 2.13 -1.97 -9.81
N ILE A 41 2.09 -1.39 -8.62
CA ILE A 41 2.90 -1.87 -7.52
C ILE A 41 2.34 -3.20 -6.99
N ALA A 42 1.01 -3.33 -6.92
CA ALA A 42 0.41 -4.57 -6.47
C ALA A 42 0.74 -5.72 -7.41
N GLN A 43 0.69 -5.48 -8.71
CA GLN A 43 1.03 -6.48 -9.70
C GLN A 43 2.49 -6.91 -9.55
N LYS A 44 3.37 -5.93 -9.42
CA LYS A 44 4.79 -6.21 -9.30
C LYS A 44 5.09 -6.95 -8.01
N THR A 45 4.43 -6.55 -6.93
CA THR A 45 4.62 -7.20 -5.64
C THR A 45 4.15 -8.64 -5.69
N PHE A 46 2.99 -8.87 -6.30
CA PHE A 46 2.45 -10.21 -6.39
C PHE A 46 3.39 -11.12 -7.18
N ARG A 47 3.92 -10.63 -8.28
CA ARG A 47 4.84 -11.43 -9.09
C ARG A 47 6.14 -11.70 -8.36
N ALA A 48 6.58 -10.76 -7.54
CA ALA A 48 7.82 -10.91 -6.79
C ALA A 48 7.70 -11.91 -5.65
N LEU A 49 6.48 -12.28 -5.24
CA LEU A 49 6.31 -13.26 -4.18
C LEU A 49 6.95 -14.59 -4.52
N ASP A 50 7.04 -14.90 -5.81
CA ASP A 50 7.64 -16.14 -6.26
C ASP A 50 9.09 -16.26 -5.82
N GLU A 51 9.74 -15.15 -5.54
CA GLU A 51 11.14 -15.14 -5.14
C GLU A 51 11.33 -15.29 -3.66
N LEU A 52 10.25 -15.29 -2.90
CA LEU A 52 10.32 -15.42 -1.46
C LEU A 52 10.01 -16.87 -1.10
N GLU A 53 10.83 -17.44 -0.25
CA GLU A 53 10.65 -18.84 0.13
C GLU A 53 9.32 -19.08 0.81
N GLU A 54 8.86 -18.09 1.57
CA GLU A 54 7.63 -18.23 2.33
C GLU A 54 6.38 -18.15 1.47
N TYR A 55 6.51 -17.54 0.30
CA TYR A 55 5.37 -17.32 -0.57
C TYR A 55 5.60 -17.89 -1.94
N ASP A 56 6.05 -19.13 -1.99
CA ASP A 56 6.27 -19.76 -3.27
C ASP A 56 4.92 -20.00 -3.95
N ARG A 57 4.98 -20.45 -5.18
CA ARG A 57 3.77 -20.59 -5.98
C ARG A 57 2.77 -21.56 -5.35
N ALA A 58 3.28 -22.63 -4.73
CA ALA A 58 2.40 -23.62 -4.10
C ALA A 58 1.66 -23.02 -2.92
N PHE A 59 2.35 -22.23 -2.11
CA PHE A 59 1.73 -21.57 -0.96
C PHE A 59 0.68 -20.58 -1.43
N VAL A 60 1.02 -19.77 -2.44
CA VAL A 60 0.10 -18.79 -2.97
C VAL A 60 -1.16 -19.47 -3.51
N GLU A 61 -0.97 -20.58 -4.20
CA GLU A 61 -2.09 -21.32 -4.78
C GLU A 61 -2.97 -21.94 -3.71
N GLN A 62 -2.37 -22.54 -2.71
CA GLN A 62 -3.13 -23.20 -1.65
C GLN A 62 -3.91 -22.23 -0.82
N ASN A 63 -3.35 -21.09 -0.53
CA ASN A 63 -3.98 -20.09 0.34
C ASN A 63 -4.69 -18.98 -0.42
N LYS A 64 -4.62 -19.02 -1.74
CA LYS A 64 -5.24 -18.01 -2.59
C LYS A 64 -4.82 -16.62 -2.15
N ILE A 65 -3.51 -16.42 -2.12
CA ILE A 65 -2.94 -15.16 -1.69
C ILE A 65 -3.13 -14.12 -2.78
N VAL A 66 -3.56 -12.95 -2.39
CA VAL A 66 -3.69 -11.83 -3.31
C VAL A 66 -3.11 -10.59 -2.63
N VAL A 67 -2.70 -9.64 -3.44
CA VAL A 67 -2.23 -8.36 -2.93
C VAL A 67 -3.31 -7.34 -3.23
N LYS A 68 -3.75 -6.65 -2.20
CA LYS A 68 -4.75 -5.60 -2.34
C LYS A 68 -4.10 -4.28 -2.01
N PHE A 69 -4.70 -3.21 -2.46
CA PHE A 69 -4.20 -1.90 -2.11
C PHE A 69 -5.35 -0.96 -1.83
N GLU A 70 -5.02 0.10 -1.13
CA GLU A 70 -5.99 1.13 -0.84
C GLU A 70 -5.29 2.48 -0.90
N CYS A 71 -5.96 3.46 -1.46
CA CYS A 71 -5.45 4.82 -1.49
C CYS A 71 -6.18 5.60 -0.42
N ARG A 72 -5.48 5.93 0.65
CA ARG A 72 -6.09 6.61 1.78
C ARG A 72 -5.78 8.09 1.74
N PRO A 73 -6.80 8.92 1.81
CA PRO A 73 -6.55 10.35 1.87
C PRO A 73 -6.03 10.72 3.25
N ILE A 74 -5.03 11.55 3.29
CA ILE A 74 -4.53 12.09 4.54
C ILE A 74 -4.45 13.60 4.39
N GLU A 75 -4.78 14.27 5.46
CA GLU A 75 -4.70 15.71 5.46
C GLU A 75 -3.33 16.09 6.00
N ILE A 76 -2.55 16.77 5.20
CA ILE A 76 -1.26 17.21 5.65
C ILE A 76 -1.44 18.57 6.28
N ILE A 77 -1.32 18.62 7.58
CA ILE A 77 -1.42 19.84 8.30
C ILE A 77 -0.05 20.44 8.32
N VAL A 78 0.14 21.47 7.50
CA VAL A 78 1.37 22.18 7.51
C VAL A 78 1.32 23.08 8.72
N PRO A 79 2.22 22.92 9.67
CA PRO A 79 2.19 23.78 10.83
C PRO A 79 2.38 25.18 10.34
N PRO A 80 1.66 26.09 10.90
CA PRO A 80 1.79 27.44 10.51
C PRO A 80 3.21 27.78 10.71
N LYS A 81 3.67 28.52 9.76
CA LYS A 81 4.97 28.81 9.72
C LYS A 81 5.29 29.43 10.89
N LYS A 82 5.58 29.07 11.70
CA LYS A 82 5.83 29.51 12.73
C LYS A 82 6.50 30.47 12.69
N PRO A 83 6.13 31.18 12.91
CA PRO A 83 6.74 32.27 12.88
C PRO A 83 7.88 32.05 13.62
N LYS A 84 8.01 31.85 13.71
CA LYS A 84 8.83 31.64 14.15
C LYS A 84 8.94 32.14 15.05
N THR A 85 8.69 32.39 15.49
CA THR A 85 8.79 32.80 16.30
C THR A 85 8.99 33.16 16.79
N PRO A 86 9.16 33.60 17.18
CA PRO A 86 9.43 33.84 17.73
C PRO A 86 9.40 34.03 18.12
N ALA A 87 9.44 34.09 18.12
CA ALA A 87 9.51 34.39 18.43
C ALA A 87 9.49 34.39 18.70
#